data_0934f9b01ff8f81e76fd82a9975b1324
#
_entry.id   0934f9b01ff8f81e76fd82a9975b1324
#
_cell.length_a   1.000
_cell.length_b   1.000
_cell.length_c   1.000
_cell.angle_alpha   90.00
_cell.angle_beta   90.00
_cell.angle_gamma   90.00
#
_symmetry.space_group_name_H-M   'P 1'
#
loop_
_entity.id
_entity.type
_entity.pdbx_description
1 polymer ?
#
loop_
_entity_poly.entity_id
_entity_poly.type
_entity_poly.pdbx_seq_one_letter_code
_entity_poly.pdbx_strand_id
1 'polypeptide(L)'
;MKFSEMTYTRPDIDALLATCKALAAKAAAAPDGDALVAVYYEQSRAFAVYTTASQLANIHYTCDTRDASWKAEQDFFDANGPAVANAQVEISRAFLSNPHVDALTEHFGTTCVAGMKNAVLGMDDRTVDLQKEFNALVSQYQQIYGGALVELDGKQLTIPQLGPYKEDLDPAVRRAAYEAEAGYFDAHRAELDELYGKIVQNLNQQAHVLGYKDYSELSYVRMNRIGYGAKEIKAFRDQVANDVVPLLQKVMAMRAKRTGIEHPTFTDLPIIFKDGNPKP
;
A
#
# COMPACT_ATOMS: atom_id res chain seq x y z
N MET A 1 -18.06 -11.04 -15.29
CA MET A 1 -16.71 -11.58 -15.53
C MET A 1 -16.15 -12.00 -14.19
N LYS A 2 -15.67 -13.21 -14.05
CA LYS A 2 -14.98 -13.67 -12.83
C LYS A 2 -13.51 -13.26 -12.92
N PHE A 3 -12.82 -13.14 -11.78
CA PHE A 3 -11.37 -12.84 -11.76
C PHE A 3 -10.56 -13.82 -12.61
N SER A 4 -10.89 -15.13 -12.54
CA SER A 4 -10.23 -16.19 -13.33
C SER A 4 -10.45 -16.08 -14.84
N GLU A 5 -11.36 -15.23 -15.30
CA GLU A 5 -11.67 -14.99 -16.73
C GLU A 5 -10.97 -13.74 -17.26
N MET A 6 -10.31 -12.97 -16.38
CA MET A 6 -9.56 -11.78 -16.78
C MET A 6 -8.25 -12.19 -17.45
N THR A 7 -8.01 -11.66 -18.64
CA THR A 7 -6.78 -11.93 -19.38
C THR A 7 -5.75 -10.83 -19.10
N TYR A 8 -4.53 -11.25 -18.81
CA TYR A 8 -3.39 -10.35 -18.68
C TYR A 8 -2.79 -10.05 -20.05
N THR A 9 -2.49 -8.78 -20.29
CA THR A 9 -1.70 -8.34 -21.43
C THR A 9 -0.72 -7.28 -20.93
N ARG A 10 0.58 -7.48 -21.16
CA ARG A 10 1.61 -6.51 -20.79
C ARG A 10 1.38 -5.21 -21.58
N PRO A 11 1.27 -4.05 -20.93
CA PRO A 11 1.05 -2.79 -21.61
C PRO A 11 2.31 -2.32 -22.34
N ASP A 12 2.10 -1.60 -23.45
CA ASP A 12 3.15 -0.84 -24.13
C ASP A 12 3.38 0.48 -23.41
N ILE A 13 4.50 0.58 -22.69
CA ILE A 13 4.83 1.76 -21.88
C ILE A 13 5.16 2.97 -22.75
N ASP A 14 5.87 2.80 -23.87
CA ASP A 14 6.23 3.90 -24.75
C ASP A 14 4.98 4.53 -25.39
N ALA A 15 4.05 3.71 -25.83
CA ALA A 15 2.75 4.16 -26.35
C ALA A 15 1.94 4.88 -25.25
N LEU A 16 1.95 4.38 -24.01
CA LEU A 16 1.27 5.02 -22.89
C LEU A 16 1.90 6.38 -22.55
N LEU A 17 3.23 6.47 -22.49
CA LEU A 17 3.93 7.74 -22.23
C LEU A 17 3.71 8.77 -23.35
N ALA A 18 3.65 8.35 -24.62
CA ALA A 18 3.26 9.21 -25.72
C ALA A 18 1.83 9.72 -25.56
N THR A 19 0.89 8.85 -25.14
CA THR A 19 -0.49 9.21 -24.83
C THR A 19 -0.56 10.24 -23.69
N CYS A 20 0.25 10.06 -22.64
CA CYS A 20 0.34 11.01 -21.52
C CYS A 20 0.77 12.42 -21.98
N LYS A 21 1.77 12.52 -22.85
CA LYS A 21 2.22 13.80 -23.43
C LYS A 21 1.10 14.48 -24.23
N ALA A 22 0.37 13.69 -25.03
CA ALA A 22 -0.78 14.21 -25.79
C ALA A 22 -1.92 14.69 -24.88
N LEU A 23 -2.21 13.96 -23.80
CA LEU A 23 -3.22 14.35 -22.81
C LEU A 23 -2.82 15.61 -22.04
N ALA A 24 -1.55 15.75 -21.64
CA ALA A 24 -1.06 16.96 -21.00
C ALA A 24 -1.20 18.18 -21.94
N ALA A 25 -0.85 18.03 -23.22
CA ALA A 25 -1.04 19.11 -24.21
C ALA A 25 -2.52 19.47 -24.39
N LYS A 26 -3.42 18.46 -24.47
CA LYS A 26 -4.88 18.70 -24.57
C LYS A 26 -5.42 19.40 -23.31
N ALA A 27 -4.99 18.98 -22.10
CA ALA A 27 -5.42 19.61 -20.86
C ALA A 27 -4.96 21.07 -20.78
N ALA A 28 -3.72 21.37 -21.16
CA ALA A 28 -3.21 22.76 -21.19
C ALA A 28 -3.95 23.65 -22.22
N ALA A 29 -4.37 23.08 -23.35
CA ALA A 29 -5.00 23.79 -24.45
C ALA A 29 -6.54 23.77 -24.42
N ALA A 30 -7.17 23.14 -23.41
CA ALA A 30 -8.62 23.06 -23.32
C ALA A 30 -9.23 24.47 -23.25
N PRO A 31 -10.17 24.82 -24.19
CA PRO A 31 -10.63 26.18 -24.35
C PRO A 31 -11.72 26.58 -23.33
N ASP A 32 -12.33 25.59 -22.67
CA ASP A 32 -13.40 25.78 -21.68
C ASP A 32 -13.44 24.63 -20.66
N GLY A 33 -14.34 24.72 -19.69
CA GLY A 33 -14.51 23.72 -18.63
C GLY A 33 -14.99 22.37 -19.12
N ASP A 34 -15.90 22.32 -20.09
CA ASP A 34 -16.45 21.07 -20.65
C ASP A 34 -15.37 20.29 -21.40
N ALA A 35 -14.56 20.97 -22.19
CA ALA A 35 -13.41 20.38 -22.87
C ALA A 35 -12.38 19.84 -21.85
N LEU A 36 -12.12 20.57 -20.75
CA LEU A 36 -11.21 20.12 -19.70
C LEU A 36 -11.73 18.85 -19.00
N VAL A 37 -13.02 18.79 -18.66
CA VAL A 37 -13.68 17.60 -18.10
C VAL A 37 -13.61 16.42 -19.06
N ALA A 38 -13.79 16.65 -20.36
CA ALA A 38 -13.68 15.61 -21.38
C ALA A 38 -12.26 15.00 -21.43
N VAL A 39 -11.21 15.83 -21.34
CA VAL A 39 -9.81 15.36 -21.25
C VAL A 39 -9.57 14.53 -20.00
N TYR A 40 -10.17 14.87 -18.87
CA TYR A 40 -10.07 14.08 -17.64
C TYR A 40 -10.65 12.67 -17.80
N TYR A 41 -11.83 12.56 -18.46
CA TYR A 41 -12.39 11.25 -18.80
C TYR A 41 -11.55 10.47 -19.83
N GLU A 42 -10.93 11.17 -20.80
CA GLU A 42 -9.99 10.55 -21.75
C GLU A 42 -8.77 9.97 -21.03
N GLN A 43 -8.19 10.71 -20.08
CA GLN A 43 -7.12 10.23 -19.22
C GLN A 43 -7.56 8.96 -18.46
N SER A 44 -8.70 8.99 -17.80
CA SER A 44 -9.19 7.84 -17.03
C SER A 44 -9.31 6.57 -17.88
N ARG A 45 -9.80 6.71 -19.11
CA ARG A 45 -9.89 5.59 -20.06
C ARG A 45 -8.52 5.10 -20.52
N ALA A 46 -7.59 6.02 -20.81
CA ALA A 46 -6.24 5.67 -21.26
C ALA A 46 -5.46 4.86 -20.20
N PHE A 47 -5.66 5.17 -18.92
CA PHE A 47 -4.99 4.45 -17.83
C PHE A 47 -5.69 3.14 -17.42
N ALA A 48 -6.95 2.90 -17.79
CA ALA A 48 -7.70 1.73 -17.33
C ALA A 48 -7.00 0.40 -17.66
N VAL A 49 -6.44 0.26 -18.88
CA VAL A 49 -5.74 -0.95 -19.33
C VAL A 49 -4.46 -1.16 -18.54
N TYR A 50 -3.64 -0.10 -18.38
CA TYR A 50 -2.41 -0.14 -17.59
C TYR A 50 -2.69 -0.51 -16.13
N THR A 51 -3.66 0.15 -15.50
CA THR A 51 -4.02 -0.10 -14.10
C THR A 51 -4.52 -1.52 -13.91
N THR A 52 -5.36 -2.04 -14.81
CA THR A 52 -5.84 -3.41 -14.75
C THR A 52 -4.68 -4.41 -14.87
N ALA A 53 -3.78 -4.22 -15.84
CA ALA A 53 -2.63 -5.10 -16.03
C ALA A 53 -1.69 -5.09 -14.81
N SER A 54 -1.39 -3.89 -14.25
CA SER A 54 -0.57 -3.75 -13.05
C SER A 54 -1.18 -4.47 -11.86
N GLN A 55 -2.50 -4.32 -11.64
CA GLN A 55 -3.18 -5.01 -10.54
C GLN A 55 -3.18 -6.54 -10.73
N LEU A 56 -3.42 -7.04 -11.94
CA LEU A 56 -3.38 -8.47 -12.22
C LEU A 56 -1.99 -9.05 -11.95
N ALA A 57 -0.92 -8.39 -12.44
CA ALA A 57 0.45 -8.82 -12.20
C ALA A 57 0.75 -8.87 -10.69
N ASN A 58 0.40 -7.81 -9.95
CA ASN A 58 0.62 -7.75 -8.51
C ASN A 58 -0.15 -8.83 -7.74
N ILE A 59 -1.43 -9.07 -8.05
CA ILE A 59 -2.24 -10.08 -7.38
C ILE A 59 -1.66 -11.47 -7.62
N HIS A 60 -1.33 -11.83 -8.87
CA HIS A 60 -0.75 -13.14 -9.17
C HIS A 60 0.62 -13.31 -8.50
N TYR A 61 1.48 -12.30 -8.56
CA TYR A 61 2.78 -12.33 -7.88
C TYR A 61 2.64 -12.51 -6.36
N THR A 62 1.73 -11.80 -5.71
CA THR A 62 1.53 -11.91 -4.25
C THR A 62 0.86 -13.21 -3.82
N CYS A 63 0.13 -13.90 -4.72
CA CYS A 63 -0.38 -15.25 -4.46
C CYS A 63 0.73 -16.32 -4.41
N ASP A 64 1.75 -16.22 -5.28
CA ASP A 64 2.97 -17.06 -5.22
C ASP A 64 4.18 -16.26 -5.70
N THR A 65 4.95 -15.73 -4.76
CA THR A 65 6.16 -14.93 -5.04
C THR A 65 7.30 -15.74 -5.66
N ARG A 66 7.19 -17.07 -5.75
CA ARG A 66 8.15 -17.99 -6.36
C ARG A 66 7.85 -18.26 -7.84
N ASP A 67 6.67 -17.87 -8.33
CA ASP A 67 6.36 -17.98 -9.77
C ASP A 67 7.20 -16.98 -10.55
N ALA A 68 8.16 -17.52 -11.34
CA ALA A 68 9.11 -16.72 -12.10
C ALA A 68 8.43 -15.86 -13.18
N SER A 69 7.30 -16.31 -13.73
CA SER A 69 6.56 -15.58 -14.77
C SER A 69 5.92 -14.32 -14.17
N TRP A 70 5.20 -14.46 -13.06
CA TRP A 70 4.56 -13.33 -12.40
C TRP A 70 5.56 -12.40 -11.71
N LYS A 71 6.69 -12.97 -11.24
CA LYS A 71 7.80 -12.14 -10.75
C LYS A 71 8.34 -11.24 -11.86
N ALA A 72 8.54 -11.77 -13.09
CA ALA A 72 9.02 -10.97 -14.20
C ALA A 72 8.03 -9.85 -14.61
N GLU A 73 6.72 -10.08 -14.46
CA GLU A 73 5.70 -9.04 -14.67
C GLU A 73 5.73 -7.99 -13.55
N GLN A 74 5.90 -8.41 -12.29
CA GLN A 74 6.05 -7.47 -11.18
C GLN A 74 7.30 -6.60 -11.36
N ASP A 75 8.46 -7.20 -11.70
CA ASP A 75 9.71 -6.48 -11.98
C ASP A 75 9.55 -5.47 -13.13
N PHE A 76 8.75 -5.82 -14.15
CA PHE A 76 8.41 -4.89 -15.23
C PHE A 76 7.67 -3.66 -14.74
N PHE A 77 6.65 -3.82 -13.88
CA PHE A 77 5.91 -2.68 -13.32
C PHE A 77 6.74 -1.90 -12.30
N ASP A 78 7.58 -2.54 -11.50
CA ASP A 78 8.49 -1.89 -10.56
C ASP A 78 9.47 -0.96 -11.28
N ALA A 79 9.97 -1.37 -12.44
CA ALA A 79 10.92 -0.60 -13.24
C ALA A 79 10.25 0.54 -14.04
N ASN A 80 9.04 0.34 -14.54
CA ASN A 80 8.38 1.28 -15.46
C ASN A 80 7.32 2.15 -14.78
N GLY A 81 6.71 1.66 -13.69
CA GLY A 81 5.64 2.35 -12.96
C GLY A 81 6.00 3.78 -12.54
N PRO A 82 7.19 4.04 -12.01
CA PRO A 82 7.60 5.40 -11.64
C PRO A 82 7.61 6.39 -12.80
N ALA A 83 8.02 5.99 -14.01
CA ALA A 83 7.96 6.85 -15.19
C ALA A 83 6.52 7.15 -15.61
N VAL A 84 5.64 6.14 -15.53
CA VAL A 84 4.19 6.31 -15.80
C VAL A 84 3.55 7.23 -14.76
N ALA A 85 3.88 7.06 -13.48
CA ALA A 85 3.38 7.92 -12.40
C ALA A 85 3.85 9.37 -12.59
N ASN A 86 5.12 9.60 -12.96
CA ASN A 86 5.61 10.94 -13.27
C ASN A 86 4.88 11.56 -14.48
N ALA A 87 4.59 10.77 -15.53
CA ALA A 87 3.79 11.26 -16.65
C ALA A 87 2.36 11.66 -16.24
N GLN A 88 1.75 10.95 -15.28
CA GLN A 88 0.46 11.36 -14.69
C GLN A 88 0.57 12.68 -13.92
N VAL A 89 1.68 12.89 -13.20
CA VAL A 89 1.95 14.18 -12.52
C VAL A 89 2.03 15.32 -13.52
N GLU A 90 2.67 15.14 -14.67
CA GLU A 90 2.72 16.17 -15.72
C GLU A 90 1.35 16.47 -16.32
N ILE A 91 0.47 15.49 -16.48
CA ILE A 91 -0.94 15.73 -16.85
C ILE A 91 -1.64 16.54 -15.76
N SER A 92 -1.42 16.21 -14.48
CA SER A 92 -1.98 16.96 -13.34
C SER A 92 -1.50 18.42 -13.32
N ARG A 93 -0.23 18.67 -13.63
CA ARG A 93 0.31 20.05 -13.79
C ARG A 93 -0.42 20.81 -14.89
N ALA A 94 -0.66 20.16 -16.03
CA ALA A 94 -1.38 20.76 -17.15
C ALA A 94 -2.82 21.12 -16.78
N PHE A 95 -3.54 20.22 -16.08
CA PHE A 95 -4.87 20.53 -15.55
C PHE A 95 -4.84 21.73 -14.59
N LEU A 96 -3.92 21.74 -13.62
CA LEU A 96 -3.82 22.79 -12.62
C LEU A 96 -3.42 24.16 -13.20
N SER A 97 -2.73 24.20 -14.34
CA SER A 97 -2.35 25.41 -15.03
C SER A 97 -3.42 25.97 -15.96
N ASN A 98 -4.46 25.18 -16.27
CA ASN A 98 -5.53 25.64 -17.14
C ASN A 98 -6.46 26.63 -16.41
N PRO A 99 -6.84 27.77 -17.01
CA PRO A 99 -7.72 28.77 -16.39
C PRO A 99 -9.13 28.24 -16.05
N HIS A 100 -9.54 27.13 -16.64
CA HIS A 100 -10.86 26.50 -16.40
C HIS A 100 -10.79 25.35 -15.36
N VAL A 101 -9.73 25.25 -14.55
CA VAL A 101 -9.56 24.14 -13.58
C VAL A 101 -10.71 24.04 -12.58
N ASP A 102 -11.41 25.13 -12.29
CA ASP A 102 -12.58 25.14 -11.39
C ASP A 102 -13.71 24.25 -11.89
N ALA A 103 -13.85 24.04 -13.20
CA ALA A 103 -14.81 23.10 -13.76
C ALA A 103 -14.59 21.66 -13.28
N LEU A 104 -13.35 21.25 -13.02
CA LEU A 104 -13.03 19.94 -12.42
C LEU A 104 -13.50 19.88 -10.96
N THR A 105 -13.42 20.99 -10.23
CA THR A 105 -13.95 21.05 -8.86
C THR A 105 -15.48 21.00 -8.85
N GLU A 106 -16.14 21.70 -9.75
CA GLU A 106 -17.60 21.70 -9.90
C GLU A 106 -18.14 20.33 -10.29
N HIS A 107 -17.45 19.65 -11.21
CA HIS A 107 -17.89 18.36 -11.75
C HIS A 107 -17.55 17.16 -10.84
N PHE A 108 -16.32 17.10 -10.28
CA PHE A 108 -15.79 15.96 -9.52
C PHE A 108 -15.64 16.20 -8.01
N GLY A 109 -15.88 17.43 -7.54
CA GLY A 109 -15.68 17.83 -6.16
C GLY A 109 -14.27 18.34 -5.86
N THR A 110 -14.12 19.02 -4.72
CA THR A 110 -12.88 19.66 -4.28
C THR A 110 -11.72 18.71 -4.11
N THR A 111 -11.96 17.45 -3.77
CA THR A 111 -10.93 16.42 -3.58
C THR A 111 -10.21 16.05 -4.87
N CYS A 112 -10.84 16.20 -6.03
CA CYS A 112 -10.23 15.94 -7.33
C CYS A 112 -9.02 16.86 -7.56
N VAL A 113 -9.23 18.16 -7.52
CA VAL A 113 -8.17 19.17 -7.72
C VAL A 113 -7.15 19.16 -6.58
N ALA A 114 -7.58 18.95 -5.34
CA ALA A 114 -6.67 18.81 -4.21
C ALA A 114 -5.76 17.56 -4.34
N GLY A 115 -6.29 16.45 -4.85
CA GLY A 115 -5.52 15.25 -5.17
C GLY A 115 -4.46 15.50 -6.26
N MET A 116 -4.81 16.23 -7.31
CA MET A 116 -3.85 16.63 -8.35
C MET A 116 -2.72 17.50 -7.76
N LYS A 117 -3.04 18.45 -6.87
CA LYS A 117 -2.03 19.27 -6.17
C LYS A 117 -1.09 18.38 -5.35
N ASN A 118 -1.63 17.43 -4.60
CA ASN A 118 -0.81 16.49 -3.83
C ASN A 118 0.05 15.60 -4.74
N ALA A 119 -0.46 15.13 -5.87
CA ALA A 119 0.32 14.37 -6.85
C ALA A 119 1.55 15.18 -7.33
N VAL A 120 1.34 16.44 -7.67
CA VAL A 120 2.42 17.36 -8.11
C VAL A 120 3.43 17.65 -7.01
N LEU A 121 2.99 17.74 -5.75
CA LEU A 121 3.88 17.98 -4.60
C LEU A 121 4.60 16.70 -4.16
N GLY A 122 4.05 15.53 -4.47
CA GLY A 122 4.54 14.23 -4.00
C GLY A 122 5.55 13.55 -4.90
N MET A 123 5.74 14.03 -6.14
CA MET A 123 6.62 13.41 -7.13
C MET A 123 7.04 14.37 -8.25
N ASP A 124 8.25 14.20 -8.73
CA ASP A 124 8.75 14.77 -9.99
C ASP A 124 9.82 13.85 -10.61
N ASP A 125 10.38 14.26 -11.77
CA ASP A 125 11.36 13.47 -12.53
C ASP A 125 12.63 13.13 -11.72
N ARG A 126 13.03 13.98 -10.77
CA ARG A 126 14.21 13.75 -9.90
C ARG A 126 14.03 12.57 -8.95
N THR A 127 12.79 12.14 -8.69
CA THR A 127 12.47 11.03 -7.78
C THR A 127 12.19 9.71 -8.48
N VAL A 128 12.15 9.68 -9.83
CA VAL A 128 11.80 8.47 -10.61
C VAL A 128 12.71 7.29 -10.31
N ASP A 129 14.04 7.51 -10.32
CA ASP A 129 14.99 6.41 -10.09
C ASP A 129 15.00 5.96 -8.63
N LEU A 130 14.83 6.88 -7.67
CA LEU A 130 14.63 6.52 -6.27
C LEU A 130 13.35 5.70 -6.06
N GLN A 131 12.30 5.99 -6.82
CA GLN A 131 11.05 5.24 -6.75
C GLN A 131 11.19 3.82 -7.32
N LYS A 132 11.98 3.64 -8.40
CA LYS A 132 12.32 2.31 -8.92
C LYS A 132 13.09 1.48 -7.89
N GLU A 133 14.09 2.10 -7.26
CA GLU A 133 14.85 1.44 -6.18
C GLU A 133 13.94 1.05 -5.02
N PHE A 134 13.07 1.96 -4.58
CA PHE A 134 12.09 1.68 -3.52
C PHE A 134 11.19 0.50 -3.87
N ASN A 135 10.66 0.43 -5.09
CA ASN A 135 9.82 -0.67 -5.54
C ASN A 135 10.58 -2.01 -5.49
N ALA A 136 11.84 -2.02 -5.95
CA ALA A 136 12.69 -3.21 -5.89
C ALA A 136 12.95 -3.68 -4.44
N LEU A 137 13.18 -2.74 -3.51
CA LEU A 137 13.34 -3.04 -2.09
C LEU A 137 12.05 -3.62 -1.47
N VAL A 138 10.89 -3.07 -1.83
CA VAL A 138 9.58 -3.60 -1.39
C VAL A 138 9.33 -5.01 -1.94
N SER A 139 9.67 -5.26 -3.21
CA SER A 139 9.56 -6.60 -3.80
C SER A 139 10.48 -7.61 -3.11
N GLN A 140 11.69 -7.23 -2.68
CA GLN A 140 12.56 -8.09 -1.86
C GLN A 140 11.91 -8.43 -0.52
N TYR A 141 11.32 -7.45 0.17
CA TYR A 141 10.57 -7.70 1.41
C TYR A 141 9.41 -8.69 1.19
N GLN A 142 8.65 -8.50 0.11
CA GLN A 142 7.54 -9.39 -0.24
C GLN A 142 8.01 -10.82 -0.51
N GLN A 143 9.18 -11.01 -1.12
CA GLN A 143 9.77 -12.34 -1.35
C GLN A 143 10.16 -13.03 -0.04
N ILE A 144 10.79 -12.30 0.89
CA ILE A 144 11.15 -12.85 2.20
C ILE A 144 9.88 -13.28 2.96
N TYR A 145 8.87 -12.40 3.03
CA TYR A 145 7.64 -12.67 3.76
C TYR A 145 6.77 -13.73 3.07
N GLY A 146 6.51 -13.58 1.78
CA GLY A 146 5.63 -14.47 1.03
C GLY A 146 6.24 -15.83 0.73
N GLY A 147 7.59 -15.91 0.67
CA GLY A 147 8.33 -17.15 0.52
C GLY A 147 8.55 -17.92 1.83
N ALA A 148 8.13 -17.36 2.98
CA ALA A 148 8.35 -17.96 4.28
C ALA A 148 7.70 -19.35 4.41
N LEU A 149 8.51 -20.32 4.76
CA LEU A 149 8.07 -21.67 5.14
C LEU A 149 8.63 -21.98 6.52
N VAL A 150 7.76 -22.35 7.44
CA VAL A 150 8.11 -22.73 8.80
C VAL A 150 7.72 -24.18 9.07
N GLU A 151 8.51 -24.88 9.86
CA GLU A 151 8.18 -26.22 10.29
C GLU A 151 7.37 -26.15 11.58
N LEU A 152 6.20 -26.79 11.58
CA LEU A 152 5.36 -26.95 12.75
C LEU A 152 4.67 -28.32 12.69
N ASP A 153 4.81 -29.13 13.74
CA ASP A 153 4.19 -30.45 13.87
C ASP A 153 4.53 -31.40 12.68
N GLY A 154 5.81 -31.34 12.22
CA GLY A 154 6.30 -32.13 11.09
C GLY A 154 5.78 -31.68 9.71
N LYS A 155 5.16 -30.51 9.62
CA LYS A 155 4.62 -29.95 8.37
C LYS A 155 5.35 -28.67 8.01
N GLN A 156 5.55 -28.45 6.70
CA GLN A 156 6.00 -27.17 6.16
C GLN A 156 4.79 -26.29 5.89
N LEU A 157 4.68 -25.15 6.58
CA LEU A 157 3.54 -24.23 6.54
C LEU A 157 4.00 -22.84 6.15
N THR A 158 3.18 -22.14 5.38
CA THR A 158 3.33 -20.70 5.18
C THR A 158 2.86 -19.92 6.42
N ILE A 159 3.30 -18.64 6.57
CA ILE A 159 2.86 -17.82 7.71
C ILE A 159 1.32 -17.75 7.85
N PRO A 160 0.54 -17.53 6.76
CA PRO A 160 -0.94 -17.57 6.87
C PRO A 160 -1.51 -18.91 7.33
N GLN A 161 -0.87 -20.04 6.98
CA GLN A 161 -1.31 -21.38 7.40
C GLN A 161 -1.11 -21.64 8.90
N LEU A 162 -0.35 -20.82 9.61
CA LEU A 162 -0.25 -20.85 11.06
C LEU A 162 -1.52 -20.35 11.77
N GLY A 163 -2.41 -19.64 11.07
CA GLY A 163 -3.62 -19.05 11.63
C GLY A 163 -4.43 -20.01 12.51
N PRO A 164 -4.85 -21.18 12.02
CA PRO A 164 -5.59 -22.17 12.82
C PRO A 164 -4.85 -22.62 14.09
N TYR A 165 -3.52 -22.78 14.05
CA TYR A 165 -2.70 -23.14 15.21
C TYR A 165 -2.62 -22.00 16.24
N LYS A 166 -2.58 -20.75 15.78
CA LYS A 166 -2.59 -19.54 16.64
C LYS A 166 -3.94 -19.34 17.33
N GLU A 167 -5.00 -19.97 16.84
CA GLU A 167 -6.36 -19.93 17.42
C GLU A 167 -6.72 -21.21 18.16
N ASP A 168 -5.79 -22.17 18.33
CA ASP A 168 -6.03 -23.41 19.05
C ASP A 168 -6.34 -23.15 20.53
N LEU A 169 -7.19 -23.98 21.13
CA LEU A 169 -7.54 -23.87 22.56
C LEU A 169 -6.37 -24.23 23.47
N ASP A 170 -5.47 -25.12 23.02
CA ASP A 170 -4.26 -25.47 23.75
C ASP A 170 -3.23 -24.33 23.67
N PRO A 171 -2.88 -23.71 24.80
CA PRO A 171 -1.89 -22.64 24.82
C PRO A 171 -0.48 -23.08 24.37
N ALA A 172 -0.15 -24.38 24.48
CA ALA A 172 1.13 -24.90 24.01
C ALA A 172 1.19 -24.90 22.47
N VAL A 173 0.09 -25.29 21.81
CA VAL A 173 -0.04 -25.28 20.35
C VAL A 173 0.05 -23.83 19.83
N ARG A 174 -0.67 -22.90 20.45
CA ARG A 174 -0.60 -21.49 20.08
C ARG A 174 0.83 -20.95 20.19
N ARG A 175 1.49 -21.21 21.32
CA ARG A 175 2.85 -20.75 21.57
C ARG A 175 3.82 -21.32 20.52
N ALA A 176 3.76 -22.61 20.24
CA ALA A 176 4.60 -23.25 19.23
C ALA A 176 4.44 -22.59 17.84
N ALA A 177 3.21 -22.22 17.44
CA ALA A 177 2.96 -21.54 16.18
C ALA A 177 3.57 -20.13 16.13
N TYR A 178 3.49 -19.37 17.22
CA TYR A 178 4.14 -18.06 17.31
C TYR A 178 5.68 -18.17 17.37
N GLU A 179 6.22 -19.18 18.06
CA GLU A 179 7.66 -19.43 18.13
C GLU A 179 8.23 -19.86 16.77
N ALA A 180 7.50 -20.68 16.01
CA ALA A 180 7.89 -21.07 14.66
C ALA A 180 7.95 -19.85 13.70
N GLU A 181 6.94 -18.96 13.75
CA GLU A 181 6.97 -17.70 13.00
C GLU A 181 8.11 -16.78 13.44
N ALA A 182 8.27 -16.58 14.75
CA ALA A 182 9.35 -15.74 15.29
C ALA A 182 10.73 -16.26 14.90
N GLY A 183 10.93 -17.58 14.94
CA GLY A 183 12.16 -18.23 14.54
C GLY A 183 12.54 -17.97 13.08
N TYR A 184 11.57 -17.94 12.19
CA TYR A 184 11.79 -17.57 10.78
C TYR A 184 12.30 -16.13 10.66
N PHE A 185 11.61 -15.17 11.30
CA PHE A 185 12.01 -13.76 11.25
C PHE A 185 13.33 -13.51 11.97
N ASP A 186 13.63 -14.22 13.06
CA ASP A 186 14.92 -14.13 13.75
C ASP A 186 16.07 -14.63 12.86
N ALA A 187 15.86 -15.69 12.09
CA ALA A 187 16.84 -16.21 11.15
C ALA A 187 17.13 -15.22 10.00
N HIS A 188 16.14 -14.40 9.60
CA HIS A 188 16.26 -13.38 8.56
C HIS A 188 16.47 -11.95 9.11
N ARG A 189 16.71 -11.81 10.43
CA ARG A 189 16.78 -10.50 11.10
C ARG A 189 17.77 -9.56 10.45
N ALA A 190 19.00 -10.00 10.22
CA ALA A 190 20.04 -9.15 9.64
C ALA A 190 19.68 -8.64 8.24
N GLU A 191 19.10 -9.51 7.42
CA GLU A 191 18.64 -9.16 6.06
C GLU A 191 17.46 -8.16 6.11
N LEU A 192 16.49 -8.40 6.99
CA LEU A 192 15.34 -7.51 7.17
C LEU A 192 15.74 -6.16 7.73
N ASP A 193 16.66 -6.10 8.70
CA ASP A 193 17.16 -4.85 9.28
C ASP A 193 17.91 -4.03 8.22
N GLU A 194 18.77 -4.66 7.42
CA GLU A 194 19.47 -3.99 6.31
C GLU A 194 18.48 -3.46 5.26
N LEU A 195 17.52 -4.29 4.85
CA LEU A 195 16.50 -3.94 3.87
C LEU A 195 15.63 -2.77 4.35
N TYR A 196 15.17 -2.82 5.60
CA TYR A 196 14.40 -1.74 6.21
C TYR A 196 15.20 -0.45 6.28
N GLY A 197 16.48 -0.53 6.65
CA GLY A 197 17.39 0.61 6.65
C GLY A 197 17.51 1.27 5.28
N LYS A 198 17.66 0.48 4.21
CA LYS A 198 17.69 0.98 2.82
C LYS A 198 16.37 1.65 2.43
N ILE A 199 15.23 1.05 2.79
CA ILE A 199 13.90 1.62 2.53
C ILE A 199 13.77 2.99 3.21
N VAL A 200 14.12 3.11 4.49
CA VAL A 200 14.04 4.37 5.25
C VAL A 200 14.96 5.44 4.64
N GLN A 201 16.19 5.07 4.27
CA GLN A 201 17.13 6.00 3.63
C GLN A 201 16.61 6.49 2.28
N ASN A 202 16.13 5.59 1.42
CA ASN A 202 15.57 5.93 0.12
C ASN A 202 14.35 6.87 0.26
N LEU A 203 13.43 6.58 1.15
CA LEU A 203 12.24 7.41 1.38
C LEU A 203 12.60 8.82 1.88
N ASN A 204 13.58 8.94 2.80
CA ASN A 204 14.05 10.25 3.24
C ASN A 204 14.79 10.99 2.14
N GLN A 205 15.56 10.31 1.30
CA GLN A 205 16.22 10.94 0.15
C GLN A 205 15.19 11.49 -0.85
N GLN A 206 14.11 10.75 -1.13
CA GLN A 206 13.00 11.26 -1.94
C GLN A 206 12.37 12.52 -1.33
N ALA A 207 12.16 12.52 0.00
CA ALA A 207 11.62 13.69 0.69
C ALA A 207 12.55 14.91 0.56
N HIS A 208 13.84 14.74 0.78
CA HIS A 208 14.82 15.82 0.66
C HIS A 208 14.91 16.36 -0.77
N VAL A 209 14.89 15.50 -1.80
CA VAL A 209 14.88 15.90 -3.22
C VAL A 209 13.68 16.80 -3.54
N LEU A 210 12.52 16.52 -2.92
CA LEU A 210 11.29 17.30 -3.10
C LEU A 210 11.19 18.52 -2.15
N GLY A 211 12.19 18.74 -1.29
CA GLY A 211 12.25 19.90 -0.39
C GLY A 211 11.56 19.73 0.95
N TYR A 212 11.17 18.50 1.31
CA TYR A 212 10.63 18.18 2.63
C TYR A 212 11.75 17.89 3.63
N LYS A 213 11.46 18.13 4.90
CA LYS A 213 12.41 17.85 6.00
C LYS A 213 12.72 16.35 6.15
N ASP A 214 11.70 15.52 6.06
CA ASP A 214 11.78 14.07 6.18
C ASP A 214 10.59 13.41 5.47
N TYR A 215 10.60 12.06 5.42
CA TYR A 215 9.53 11.33 4.77
C TYR A 215 8.19 11.44 5.53
N SER A 216 8.18 11.74 6.82
CA SER A 216 6.92 11.89 7.55
C SER A 216 6.08 13.03 6.97
N GLU A 217 6.71 14.15 6.60
CA GLU A 217 6.03 15.27 5.95
C GLU A 217 5.55 14.88 4.53
N LEU A 218 6.44 14.33 3.71
CA LEU A 218 6.10 13.88 2.35
C LEU A 218 5.00 12.83 2.35
N SER A 219 4.99 11.94 3.35
CA SER A 219 4.01 10.86 3.43
C SER A 219 2.56 11.36 3.54
N TYR A 220 2.32 12.49 4.20
CA TYR A 220 0.98 13.09 4.26
C TYR A 220 0.48 13.51 2.88
N VAL A 221 1.36 14.05 2.06
CA VAL A 221 1.06 14.42 0.67
C VAL A 221 0.79 13.18 -0.17
N ARG A 222 1.69 12.19 -0.11
CA ARG A 222 1.58 10.93 -0.89
C ARG A 222 0.39 10.07 -0.50
N MET A 223 -0.01 10.07 0.78
CA MET A 223 -1.23 9.42 1.24
C MET A 223 -2.49 10.23 0.93
N ASN A 224 -2.36 11.32 0.19
CA ASN A 224 -3.47 12.19 -0.22
C ASN A 224 -4.34 12.63 0.97
N ARG A 225 -3.70 13.01 2.09
CA ARG A 225 -4.38 13.52 3.29
C ARG A 225 -4.81 14.94 3.08
N ILE A 226 -6.06 15.10 2.66
CA ILE A 226 -6.68 16.39 2.34
C ILE A 226 -7.52 16.85 3.52
N GLY A 227 -7.33 18.10 3.97
CA GLY A 227 -8.13 18.72 5.01
C GLY A 227 -7.71 18.39 6.46
N TYR A 228 -6.69 17.57 6.67
CA TYR A 228 -6.15 17.27 8.00
C TYR A 228 -4.64 16.98 7.94
N GLY A 229 -3.95 17.22 9.04
CA GLY A 229 -2.50 17.03 9.16
C GLY A 229 -2.10 16.38 10.49
N ALA A 230 -0.85 16.49 10.85
CA ALA A 230 -0.28 15.89 12.07
C ALA A 230 -0.98 16.36 13.35
N LYS A 231 -1.45 17.63 13.40
CA LYS A 231 -2.15 18.22 14.54
C LYS A 231 -3.50 17.54 14.78
N GLU A 232 -4.31 17.37 13.73
CA GLU A 232 -5.62 16.74 13.80
C GLU A 232 -5.48 15.24 14.14
N ILE A 233 -4.49 14.56 13.56
CA ILE A 233 -4.17 13.16 13.89
C ILE A 233 -3.72 13.02 15.34
N LYS A 234 -2.94 13.99 15.87
CA LYS A 234 -2.58 13.98 17.31
C LYS A 234 -3.80 14.10 18.18
N ALA A 235 -4.71 15.03 17.89
CA ALA A 235 -5.94 15.20 18.65
C ALA A 235 -6.80 13.92 18.64
N PHE A 236 -6.93 13.27 17.48
CA PHE A 236 -7.62 11.98 17.36
C PHE A 236 -6.97 10.89 18.22
N ARG A 237 -5.63 10.76 18.18
CA ARG A 237 -4.91 9.77 19.01
C ARG A 237 -5.09 10.04 20.51
N ASP A 238 -5.04 11.32 20.91
CA ASP A 238 -5.27 11.71 22.31
C ASP A 238 -6.70 11.30 22.76
N GLN A 239 -7.70 11.50 21.90
CA GLN A 239 -9.07 11.05 22.16
C GLN A 239 -9.16 9.51 22.27
N VAL A 240 -8.51 8.77 21.36
CA VAL A 240 -8.47 7.30 21.44
C VAL A 240 -7.82 6.85 22.76
N ALA A 241 -6.70 7.46 23.15
CA ALA A 241 -6.01 7.13 24.40
C ALA A 241 -6.88 7.40 25.64
N ASN A 242 -7.63 8.51 25.65
CA ASN A 242 -8.41 8.92 26.80
C ASN A 242 -9.77 8.22 26.91
N ASP A 243 -10.42 7.93 25.77
CA ASP A 243 -11.80 7.46 25.76
C ASP A 243 -11.90 5.97 25.37
N VAL A 244 -11.15 5.53 24.34
CA VAL A 244 -11.27 4.17 23.81
C VAL A 244 -10.41 3.17 24.59
N VAL A 245 -9.18 3.54 24.94
CA VAL A 245 -8.26 2.63 25.67
C VAL A 245 -8.83 2.21 27.03
N PRO A 246 -9.42 3.08 27.87
CA PRO A 246 -10.05 2.64 29.12
C PRO A 246 -11.25 1.71 28.92
N LEU A 247 -12.01 1.89 27.81
CA LEU A 247 -13.09 0.97 27.44
C LEU A 247 -12.52 -0.40 27.03
N LEU A 248 -11.47 -0.41 26.22
CA LEU A 248 -10.79 -1.65 25.83
C LEU A 248 -10.26 -2.41 27.05
N GLN A 249 -9.69 -1.73 28.04
CA GLN A 249 -9.24 -2.36 29.28
C GLN A 249 -10.37 -3.07 30.01
N LYS A 250 -11.58 -2.48 30.07
CA LYS A 250 -12.77 -3.14 30.64
C LYS A 250 -13.18 -4.37 29.84
N VAL A 251 -13.17 -4.29 28.50
CA VAL A 251 -13.46 -5.43 27.61
C VAL A 251 -12.45 -6.56 27.83
N MET A 252 -11.16 -6.23 27.95
CA MET A 252 -10.10 -7.20 28.21
C MET A 252 -10.27 -7.88 29.59
N ALA A 253 -10.64 -7.12 30.63
CA ALA A 253 -10.95 -7.70 31.94
C ALA A 253 -12.17 -8.63 31.91
N MET A 254 -13.23 -8.27 31.16
CA MET A 254 -14.39 -9.16 30.95
C MET A 254 -14.00 -10.42 30.20
N ARG A 255 -13.12 -10.32 29.21
CA ARG A 255 -12.62 -11.43 28.44
C ARG A 255 -11.77 -12.39 29.31
N ALA A 256 -10.87 -11.87 30.15
CA ALA A 256 -10.09 -12.66 31.10
C ALA A 256 -11.00 -13.52 31.99
N LYS A 257 -12.07 -12.92 32.55
CA LYS A 257 -13.09 -13.67 33.33
C LYS A 257 -13.82 -14.74 32.51
N ARG A 258 -14.18 -14.43 31.27
CA ARG A 258 -14.92 -15.35 30.39
C ARG A 258 -14.08 -16.53 29.92
N THR A 259 -12.79 -16.30 29.61
CA THR A 259 -11.87 -17.35 29.15
C THR A 259 -11.23 -18.13 30.31
N GLY A 260 -11.20 -17.55 31.53
CA GLY A 260 -10.46 -18.09 32.67
C GLY A 260 -8.94 -17.84 32.60
N ILE A 261 -8.48 -16.99 31.67
CA ILE A 261 -7.06 -16.63 31.50
C ILE A 261 -6.84 -15.29 32.23
N GLU A 262 -6.37 -15.37 33.48
CA GLU A 262 -6.20 -14.16 34.33
C GLU A 262 -5.12 -13.21 33.84
N HIS A 263 -4.01 -13.75 33.30
CA HIS A 263 -2.86 -13.00 32.80
C HIS A 263 -2.60 -13.35 31.33
N PRO A 264 -3.46 -12.88 30.37
CA PRO A 264 -3.30 -13.22 28.98
C PRO A 264 -2.03 -12.60 28.40
N THR A 265 -1.27 -13.42 27.68
CA THR A 265 -0.18 -12.98 26.83
C THR A 265 -0.69 -12.61 25.44
N PHE A 266 0.18 -12.09 24.57
CA PHE A 266 -0.21 -11.80 23.19
C PHE A 266 -0.65 -13.06 22.42
N THR A 267 -0.12 -14.26 22.79
CA THR A 267 -0.53 -15.54 22.18
C THR A 267 -1.93 -15.96 22.57
N ASP A 268 -2.51 -15.39 23.63
CA ASP A 268 -3.87 -15.67 24.07
C ASP A 268 -4.90 -14.71 23.47
N LEU A 269 -4.45 -13.64 22.84
CA LEU A 269 -5.33 -12.62 22.24
C LEU A 269 -6.32 -13.16 21.18
N PRO A 270 -6.07 -14.20 20.41
CA PRO A 270 -7.07 -14.79 19.52
C PRO A 270 -8.24 -15.46 20.24
N ILE A 271 -8.05 -15.91 21.49
CA ILE A 271 -9.08 -16.69 22.22
C ILE A 271 -10.12 -15.75 22.88
N ILE A 272 -11.35 -15.78 22.40
CA ILE A 272 -12.44 -14.93 22.89
C ILE A 272 -13.38 -15.68 23.84
N PHE A 273 -13.58 -16.97 23.64
CA PHE A 273 -14.43 -17.82 24.46
C PHE A 273 -13.68 -19.06 24.95
N LYS A 274 -14.07 -19.57 26.15
CA LYS A 274 -13.40 -20.73 26.77
C LYS A 274 -13.45 -21.98 25.90
N ASP A 275 -14.55 -22.20 25.18
CA ASP A 275 -14.78 -23.38 24.35
C ASP A 275 -14.49 -23.15 22.86
N GLY A 276 -13.77 -22.10 22.55
CA GLY A 276 -13.38 -21.69 21.18
C GLY A 276 -14.21 -20.55 20.63
N ASN A 277 -13.62 -19.87 19.63
CA ASN A 277 -14.28 -18.78 18.94
C ASN A 277 -15.44 -19.32 18.08
N PRO A 278 -16.53 -18.54 17.89
CA PRO A 278 -17.56 -18.89 16.92
C PRO A 278 -16.93 -19.11 15.54
N LYS A 279 -17.28 -20.19 14.89
CA LYS A 279 -16.90 -20.41 13.49
C LYS A 279 -17.93 -19.74 12.60
N PRO A 280 -17.49 -19.06 11.50
CA PRO A 280 -18.40 -18.44 10.54
C PRO A 280 -19.28 -19.47 9.82
#